data_27b0c025fde76d784e592df0d510ca57
#
_entry.id   27b0c025fde76d784e592df0d510ca57
#
_cell.length_a   1.000
_cell.length_b   1.000
_cell.length_c   1.000
_cell.angle_alpha   90.00
_cell.angle_beta   90.00
_cell.angle_gamma   90.00
#
_symmetry.space_group_name_H-M   'P 1'
#
loop_
_entity.id
_entity.type
_entity.pdbx_description
1 polymer ?
#
loop_
_entity_poly.entity_id
_entity_poly.type
_entity_poly.pdbx_seq_one_letter_code
_entity_poly.pdbx_strand_id
1 'polypeptide(L)'
;MIRNVILDWSGTLANDLAAVLEATNLIFTEYGRDPLSLEDFRTHFRLPFSGFYADLLPEAEAEGLEALYERFFLGLNDKVDLLPGALDFLIFCRNTGRRTFLLSTIKTSHFERQAQRLGVMEYFEVPYTEIMDKREKIREILKTHELDPKETMFVG
;
A
#
# COMPACT_ATOMS: atom_id res chain seq x y z
N MET A 1 -1.89 -27.35 3.44
CA MET A 1 -0.98 -26.70 2.43
C MET A 1 -1.59 -25.37 2.05
N ILE A 2 -0.78 -24.30 1.94
CA ILE A 2 -1.31 -22.96 1.56
C ILE A 2 -1.72 -22.97 0.07
N ARG A 3 -2.96 -22.59 -0.20
CA ARG A 3 -3.56 -22.48 -1.53
C ARG A 3 -3.97 -21.06 -1.90
N ASN A 4 -4.17 -20.21 -0.89
CA ASN A 4 -4.63 -18.86 -1.09
C ASN A 4 -3.66 -17.89 -0.41
N VAL A 5 -3.35 -16.78 -1.06
CA VAL A 5 -2.45 -15.76 -0.53
C VAL A 5 -3.12 -14.40 -0.68
N ILE A 6 -3.25 -13.70 0.44
CA ILE A 6 -3.70 -12.32 0.49
C ILE A 6 -2.45 -11.47 0.73
N LEU A 7 -2.18 -10.50 -0.13
CA LEU A 7 -0.95 -9.72 -0.15
C LEU A 7 -1.25 -8.24 0.09
N ASP A 8 -0.49 -7.61 0.95
CA ASP A 8 -0.45 -6.14 0.99
C ASP A 8 0.36 -5.60 -0.20
N TRP A 9 0.22 -4.30 -0.47
CA TRP A 9 0.95 -3.62 -1.54
C TRP A 9 2.17 -2.88 -1.00
N SER A 10 1.95 -1.77 -0.31
CA SER A 10 3.00 -0.86 0.17
C SER A 10 3.93 -1.53 1.17
N GLY A 11 5.23 -1.53 0.88
CA GLY A 11 6.25 -2.16 1.72
C GLY A 11 6.22 -3.70 1.74
N THR A 12 5.34 -4.34 0.95
CA THR A 12 5.23 -5.81 0.84
C THR A 12 5.54 -6.28 -0.58
N LEU A 13 4.84 -5.79 -1.57
CA LEU A 13 5.14 -6.01 -2.99
C LEU A 13 5.79 -4.79 -3.63
N ALA A 14 5.34 -3.58 -3.28
CA ALA A 14 5.84 -2.32 -3.79
C ALA A 14 6.92 -1.71 -2.89
N ASN A 15 7.97 -1.23 -3.50
CA ASN A 15 9.04 -0.44 -2.88
C ASN A 15 8.70 1.05 -3.01
N ASP A 16 7.72 1.49 -2.24
CA ASP A 16 7.15 2.84 -2.31
C ASP A 16 7.61 3.78 -1.19
N LEU A 17 8.41 3.29 -0.23
CA LEU A 17 8.84 4.07 0.94
C LEU A 17 9.50 5.39 0.57
N ALA A 18 10.37 5.40 -0.45
CA ALA A 18 11.04 6.63 -0.89
C ALA A 18 10.05 7.63 -1.50
N ALA A 19 9.09 7.16 -2.29
CA ALA A 19 8.05 8.00 -2.89
C ALA A 19 7.10 8.58 -1.83
N VAL A 20 6.72 7.76 -0.84
CA VAL A 20 5.88 8.20 0.30
C VAL A 20 6.60 9.27 1.12
N LEU A 21 7.89 9.07 1.44
CA LEU A 21 8.71 10.06 2.14
C LEU A 21 8.85 11.36 1.33
N GLU A 22 9.08 11.26 0.01
CA GLU A 22 9.19 12.43 -0.87
C GLU A 22 7.87 13.22 -0.88
N ALA A 23 6.72 12.56 -1.05
CA ALA A 23 5.40 13.21 -0.99
C ALA A 23 5.16 13.87 0.37
N THR A 24 5.49 13.20 1.46
CA THR A 24 5.39 13.74 2.81
C THR A 24 6.27 15.00 2.98
N ASN A 25 7.50 14.96 2.51
CA ASN A 25 8.41 16.10 2.62
C ASN A 25 8.00 17.30 1.76
N LEU A 26 7.34 17.05 0.61
CA LEU A 26 6.71 18.12 -0.17
C LEU A 26 5.57 18.79 0.61
N ILE A 27 4.76 18.00 1.34
CA ILE A 27 3.73 18.54 2.24
C ILE A 27 4.38 19.38 3.35
N PHE A 28 5.42 18.88 4.03
CA PHE A 28 6.14 19.61 5.07
C PHE A 28 6.65 20.95 4.55
N THR A 29 7.21 20.98 3.35
CA THR A 29 7.68 22.20 2.68
C THR A 29 6.56 23.22 2.45
N GLU A 30 5.37 22.77 2.01
CA GLU A 30 4.19 23.65 1.86
C GLU A 30 3.77 24.32 3.18
N TYR A 31 3.98 23.65 4.31
CA TYR A 31 3.74 24.21 5.65
C TYR A 31 4.95 24.90 6.27
N GLY A 32 6.02 25.15 5.49
CA GLY A 32 7.23 25.82 5.96
C GLY A 32 8.02 25.04 7.00
N ARG A 33 7.89 23.71 6.99
CA ARG A 33 8.63 22.79 7.87
C ARG A 33 9.82 22.17 7.15
N ASP A 34 10.83 21.83 7.93
CA ASP A 34 11.98 21.10 7.43
C ASP A 34 11.57 19.66 7.00
N PRO A 35 12.18 19.12 5.94
CA PRO A 35 11.91 17.75 5.53
C PRO A 35 12.38 16.74 6.59
N LEU A 36 11.60 15.66 6.74
CA LEU A 36 11.96 14.55 7.61
C LEU A 36 13.08 13.72 6.98
N SER A 37 14.01 13.27 7.82
CA SER A 37 14.90 12.18 7.45
C SER A 37 14.12 10.85 7.35
N LEU A 38 14.70 9.84 6.69
CA LEU A 38 14.10 8.51 6.65
C LEU A 38 13.94 7.90 8.05
N GLU A 39 14.87 8.17 8.95
CA GLU A 39 14.85 7.68 10.33
C GLU A 39 13.71 8.34 11.12
N ASP A 40 13.58 9.68 11.02
CA ASP A 40 12.49 10.40 11.66
C ASP A 40 11.13 9.97 11.11
N PHE A 41 11.04 9.81 9.78
CA PHE A 41 9.82 9.31 9.16
C PHE A 41 9.44 7.93 9.71
N ARG A 42 10.35 6.97 9.75
CA ARG A 42 10.10 5.63 10.29
C ARG A 42 9.71 5.64 11.77
N THR A 43 10.27 6.55 12.54
CA THR A 43 10.00 6.67 13.98
C THR A 43 8.58 7.17 14.25
N HIS A 44 8.09 8.11 13.43
CA HIS A 44 6.81 8.77 13.66
C HIS A 44 5.67 8.21 12.79
N PHE A 45 6.02 7.52 11.68
CA PHE A 45 5.05 7.02 10.74
C PHE A 45 4.09 6.01 11.39
N ARG A 46 2.80 6.27 11.21
CA ARG A 46 1.73 5.35 11.62
C ARG A 46 0.49 5.52 10.75
N LEU A 47 -0.29 4.48 10.67
CA LEU A 47 -1.62 4.52 10.07
C LEU A 47 -2.69 4.61 11.17
N PRO A 48 -3.78 5.33 10.93
CA PRO A 48 -4.05 6.18 9.76
C PRO A 48 -3.15 7.42 9.72
N PHE A 49 -2.88 7.94 8.52
CA PHE A 49 -2.04 9.12 8.30
C PHE A 49 -2.49 10.36 9.09
N SER A 50 -3.78 10.48 9.39
CA SER A 50 -4.31 11.58 10.20
C SER A 50 -3.64 11.70 11.57
N GLY A 51 -3.31 10.58 12.21
CA GLY A 51 -2.58 10.58 13.47
C GLY A 51 -1.12 11.01 13.33
N PHE A 52 -0.46 10.59 12.26
CA PHE A 52 0.91 11.00 11.95
C PHE A 52 1.00 12.53 11.72
N TYR A 53 0.12 13.08 10.88
CA TYR A 53 0.12 14.52 10.61
C TYR A 53 -0.38 15.34 11.80
N ALA A 54 -1.33 14.86 12.60
CA ALA A 54 -1.78 15.57 13.79
C ALA A 54 -0.65 15.80 14.81
N ASP A 55 0.32 14.91 14.88
CA ASP A 55 1.48 15.07 15.77
C ASP A 55 2.53 16.04 15.20
N LEU A 56 2.77 16.01 13.89
CA LEU A 56 3.89 16.71 13.27
C LEU A 56 3.49 18.03 12.58
N LEU A 57 2.22 18.14 12.14
CA LEU A 57 1.62 19.31 11.50
C LEU A 57 0.24 19.60 12.11
N PRO A 58 0.16 19.92 13.41
CA PRO A 58 -1.13 20.10 14.10
C PRO A 58 -1.97 21.26 13.55
N GLU A 59 -1.36 22.19 12.82
CA GLU A 59 -2.01 23.29 12.12
C GLU A 59 -2.68 22.90 10.79
N ALA A 60 -2.41 21.70 10.27
CA ALA A 60 -2.91 21.28 8.98
C ALA A 60 -4.29 20.61 9.08
N GLU A 61 -5.19 20.99 8.18
CA GLU A 61 -6.51 20.38 8.08
C GLU A 61 -6.45 19.08 7.27
N ALA A 62 -7.19 18.03 7.72
CA ALA A 62 -7.13 16.70 7.14
C ALA A 62 -7.46 16.65 5.63
N GLU A 63 -8.49 17.39 5.20
CA GLU A 63 -8.87 17.45 3.78
C GLU A 63 -7.78 18.11 2.93
N GLY A 64 -7.13 19.15 3.45
CA GLY A 64 -6.02 19.82 2.79
C GLY A 64 -4.80 18.90 2.63
N LEU A 65 -4.50 18.12 3.67
CA LEU A 65 -3.41 17.13 3.65
C LEU A 65 -3.65 16.03 2.63
N GLU A 66 -4.86 15.51 2.55
CA GLU A 66 -5.21 14.48 1.58
C GLU A 66 -5.08 14.99 0.14
N ALA A 67 -5.57 16.19 -0.15
CA ALA A 67 -5.46 16.81 -1.47
C ALA A 67 -4.00 17.08 -1.86
N LEU A 68 -3.16 17.53 -0.92
CA LEU A 68 -1.73 17.74 -1.14
C LEU A 68 -1.01 16.41 -1.40
N TYR A 69 -1.30 15.38 -0.60
CA TYR A 69 -0.71 14.07 -0.79
C TYR A 69 -1.03 13.51 -2.18
N GLU A 70 -2.29 13.56 -2.59
CA GLU A 70 -2.72 13.14 -3.92
C GLU A 70 -1.97 13.89 -5.04
N ARG A 71 -1.91 15.21 -4.94
CA ARG A 71 -1.22 16.06 -5.91
C ARG A 71 0.24 15.69 -6.06
N PHE A 72 0.95 15.50 -4.94
CA PHE A 72 2.38 15.20 -4.97
C PHE A 72 2.64 13.74 -5.34
N PHE A 73 1.89 12.79 -4.77
CA PHE A 73 2.11 11.38 -5.01
C PHE A 73 1.76 10.95 -6.43
N LEU A 74 0.84 11.66 -7.09
CA LEU A 74 0.49 11.40 -8.49
C LEU A 74 1.72 11.41 -9.41
N GLY A 75 2.62 12.37 -9.22
CA GLY A 75 3.87 12.46 -9.98
C GLY A 75 4.94 11.45 -9.56
N LEU A 76 4.77 10.80 -8.42
CA LEU A 76 5.74 9.85 -7.86
C LEU A 76 5.38 8.38 -8.12
N ASN A 77 4.17 8.10 -8.61
CA ASN A 77 3.76 6.72 -8.92
C ASN A 77 4.73 5.98 -9.84
N ASP A 78 5.33 6.69 -10.79
CA ASP A 78 6.23 6.10 -11.78
C ASP A 78 7.63 5.79 -11.20
N LYS A 79 7.92 6.26 -9.97
CA LYS A 79 9.15 5.96 -9.22
C LYS A 79 9.01 4.71 -8.33
N VAL A 80 7.82 4.17 -8.19
CA VAL A 80 7.56 2.98 -7.35
C VAL A 80 7.92 1.73 -8.14
N ASP A 81 8.84 0.91 -7.62
CA ASP A 81 9.19 -0.38 -8.19
C ASP A 81 8.71 -1.54 -7.31
N LEU A 82 8.84 -2.77 -7.78
CA LEU A 82 8.61 -3.94 -6.95
C LEU A 82 9.79 -4.17 -5.99
N LEU A 83 9.47 -4.68 -4.81
CA LEU A 83 10.51 -5.20 -3.91
C LEU A 83 11.20 -6.42 -4.54
N PRO A 84 12.49 -6.65 -4.23
CA PRO A 84 13.20 -7.82 -4.71
C PRO A 84 12.45 -9.12 -4.38
N GLY A 85 12.26 -9.97 -5.37
CA GLY A 85 11.56 -11.25 -5.23
C GLY A 85 10.02 -11.16 -5.29
N ALA A 86 9.42 -9.97 -5.29
CA ALA A 86 7.95 -9.83 -5.32
C ALA A 86 7.36 -10.42 -6.62
N LEU A 87 7.94 -10.11 -7.78
CA LEU A 87 7.50 -10.66 -9.05
C LEU A 87 7.69 -12.19 -9.10
N ASP A 88 8.82 -12.69 -8.65
CA ASP A 88 9.11 -14.13 -8.61
C ASP A 88 8.09 -14.87 -7.74
N PHE A 89 7.69 -14.27 -6.62
CA PHE A 89 6.68 -14.83 -5.75
C PHE A 89 5.28 -14.85 -6.41
N LEU A 90 4.89 -13.80 -7.11
CA LEU A 90 3.64 -13.76 -7.87
C LEU A 90 3.63 -14.81 -8.98
N ILE A 91 4.73 -14.95 -9.72
CA ILE A 91 4.91 -15.99 -10.74
C ILE A 91 4.81 -17.39 -10.11
N PHE A 92 5.46 -17.60 -8.97
CA PHE A 92 5.39 -18.86 -8.24
C PHE A 92 3.94 -19.19 -7.83
N CYS A 93 3.20 -18.24 -7.29
CA CYS A 93 1.80 -18.43 -6.92
C CYS A 93 0.97 -18.87 -8.14
N ARG A 94 1.09 -18.15 -9.26
CA ARG A 94 0.40 -18.49 -10.50
C ARG A 94 0.76 -19.90 -11.03
N ASN A 95 2.05 -20.22 -11.11
CA ASN A 95 2.54 -21.48 -11.66
C ASN A 95 2.17 -22.69 -10.79
N THR A 96 1.90 -22.47 -9.50
CA THR A 96 1.50 -23.51 -8.55
C THR A 96 0.00 -23.54 -8.26
N GLY A 97 -0.79 -22.77 -9.04
CA GLY A 97 -2.25 -22.75 -8.92
C GLY A 97 -2.77 -22.12 -7.63
N ARG A 98 -1.98 -21.24 -6.99
CA ARG A 98 -2.42 -20.51 -5.82
C ARG A 98 -3.26 -19.31 -6.24
N ARG A 99 -4.37 -19.10 -5.53
CA ARG A 99 -5.20 -17.90 -5.69
C ARG A 99 -4.54 -16.74 -4.96
N THR A 100 -4.45 -15.59 -5.61
CA THR A 100 -3.83 -14.39 -5.03
C THR A 100 -4.82 -13.22 -5.03
N PHE A 101 -4.87 -12.55 -3.90
CA PHE A 101 -5.71 -11.37 -3.66
C PHE A 101 -4.83 -10.22 -3.16
N LEU A 102 -5.16 -9.01 -3.55
CA LEU A 102 -4.55 -7.82 -2.95
C LEU A 102 -5.44 -7.31 -1.82
N LEU A 103 -4.82 -6.82 -0.74
CA LEU A 103 -5.51 -6.15 0.37
C LEU A 103 -4.65 -5.00 0.91
N SER A 104 -4.99 -3.78 0.53
CA SER A 104 -4.17 -2.60 0.84
C SER A 104 -5.00 -1.37 1.21
N THR A 105 -4.36 -0.45 1.93
CA THR A 105 -4.90 0.90 2.19
C THR A 105 -4.66 1.86 1.04
N ILE A 106 -3.86 1.48 0.06
CA ILE A 106 -3.52 2.32 -1.11
C ILE A 106 -4.79 2.75 -1.85
N LYS A 107 -4.81 3.98 -2.37
CA LYS A 107 -5.88 4.42 -3.25
C LYS A 107 -5.92 3.61 -4.54
N THR A 108 -7.12 3.30 -4.99
CA THR A 108 -7.37 2.49 -6.18
C THR A 108 -6.62 3.01 -7.40
N SER A 109 -6.69 4.33 -7.64
CA SER A 109 -6.02 4.98 -8.78
C SER A 109 -4.49 4.83 -8.77
N HIS A 110 -3.87 4.92 -7.59
CA HIS A 110 -2.42 4.72 -7.46
C HIS A 110 -2.04 3.27 -7.68
N PHE A 111 -2.77 2.34 -7.05
CA PHE A 111 -2.54 0.91 -7.25
C PHE A 111 -2.65 0.51 -8.72
N GLU A 112 -3.74 0.88 -9.39
CA GLU A 112 -3.97 0.55 -10.80
C GLU A 112 -2.84 1.07 -11.70
N ARG A 113 -2.44 2.34 -11.52
CA ARG A 113 -1.34 2.93 -12.27
C ARG A 113 -0.02 2.18 -12.05
N GLN A 114 0.32 1.91 -10.79
CA GLN A 114 1.55 1.18 -10.44
C GLN A 114 1.51 -0.25 -10.94
N ALA A 115 0.45 -1.01 -10.67
CA ALA A 115 0.32 -2.41 -11.03
C ALA A 115 0.28 -2.64 -12.55
N GLN A 116 -0.36 -1.74 -13.32
CA GLN A 116 -0.35 -1.77 -14.78
C GLN A 116 1.06 -1.51 -15.32
N ARG A 117 1.73 -0.45 -14.85
CA ARG A 117 3.11 -0.12 -15.27
C ARG A 117 4.09 -1.24 -14.96
N LEU A 118 3.95 -1.88 -13.80
CA LEU A 118 4.81 -2.98 -13.34
C LEU A 118 4.42 -4.35 -13.93
N GLY A 119 3.32 -4.43 -14.68
CA GLY A 119 2.87 -5.67 -15.34
C GLY A 119 2.38 -6.74 -14.37
N VAL A 120 1.85 -6.36 -13.20
CA VAL A 120 1.47 -7.31 -12.15
C VAL A 120 -0.03 -7.36 -11.85
N MET A 121 -0.85 -6.53 -12.51
CA MET A 121 -2.30 -6.49 -12.31
C MET A 121 -2.96 -7.87 -12.47
N GLU A 122 -2.57 -8.61 -13.49
CA GLU A 122 -3.14 -9.91 -13.85
C GLU A 122 -2.85 -11.05 -12.86
N TYR A 123 -1.97 -10.81 -11.86
CA TYR A 123 -1.68 -11.82 -10.85
C TYR A 123 -2.73 -11.86 -9.75
N PHE A 124 -3.52 -10.80 -9.59
CA PHE A 124 -4.54 -10.72 -8.54
C PHE A 124 -5.92 -11.12 -9.09
N GLU A 125 -6.57 -12.08 -8.43
CA GLU A 125 -7.95 -12.45 -8.74
C GLU A 125 -8.90 -11.28 -8.45
N VAL A 126 -8.72 -10.66 -7.28
CA VAL A 126 -9.42 -9.43 -6.90
C VAL A 126 -8.47 -8.51 -6.11
N PRO A 127 -8.29 -7.25 -6.53
CA PRO A 127 -7.64 -6.24 -5.72
C PRO A 127 -8.65 -5.56 -4.79
N TYR A 128 -8.38 -5.59 -3.48
CA TYR A 128 -9.10 -4.83 -2.45
C TYR A 128 -8.23 -3.66 -2.01
N THR A 129 -8.56 -2.48 -2.47
CA THR A 129 -7.87 -1.21 -2.20
C THR A 129 -8.70 -0.33 -1.26
N GLU A 130 -8.11 0.72 -0.69
CA GLU A 130 -8.75 1.68 0.23
C GLU A 130 -9.35 1.00 1.48
N ILE A 131 -8.75 -0.09 1.93
CA ILE A 131 -9.23 -0.88 3.07
C ILE A 131 -8.45 -0.51 4.33
N MET A 132 -9.09 0.19 5.25
CA MET A 132 -8.50 0.60 6.53
C MET A 132 -8.53 -0.53 7.57
N ASP A 133 -9.64 -1.26 7.69
CA ASP A 133 -9.73 -2.44 8.57
C ASP A 133 -9.46 -3.74 7.79
N LYS A 134 -8.18 -4.10 7.74
CA LYS A 134 -7.74 -5.33 7.07
C LYS A 134 -8.26 -6.60 7.74
N ARG A 135 -8.48 -6.58 9.06
CA ARG A 135 -8.93 -7.79 9.80
C ARG A 135 -10.37 -8.14 9.44
N GLU A 136 -11.23 -7.14 9.37
CA GLU A 136 -12.62 -7.33 8.94
C GLU A 136 -12.66 -7.78 7.48
N LYS A 137 -11.92 -7.09 6.61
CA LYS A 137 -11.87 -7.41 5.18
C LYS A 137 -11.34 -8.82 4.91
N ILE A 138 -10.34 -9.31 5.64
CA ILE A 138 -9.86 -10.69 5.50
C ILE A 138 -10.99 -11.70 5.77
N ARG A 139 -11.82 -11.48 6.81
CA ARG A 139 -12.97 -12.35 7.11
C ARG A 139 -13.99 -12.34 5.96
N GLU A 140 -14.23 -11.16 5.39
CA GLU A 140 -15.11 -11.00 4.23
C GLU A 140 -14.55 -11.74 3.00
N ILE A 141 -13.26 -11.58 2.69
CA ILE A 141 -12.58 -12.26 1.57
C ILE A 141 -12.70 -13.78 1.74
N LEU A 142 -12.38 -14.32 2.92
CA LEU A 142 -12.50 -15.74 3.21
C LEU A 142 -13.91 -16.26 2.93
N LYS A 143 -14.93 -15.53 3.36
CA LYS A 143 -16.34 -15.90 3.15
C LYS A 143 -16.77 -15.75 1.70
N THR A 144 -16.46 -14.61 1.06
CA THR A 144 -16.90 -14.29 -0.31
C THR A 144 -16.32 -15.26 -1.34
N HIS A 145 -15.08 -15.66 -1.14
CA HIS A 145 -14.36 -16.54 -2.07
C HIS A 145 -14.32 -18.00 -1.61
N GLU A 146 -15.05 -18.34 -0.53
CA GLU A 146 -15.12 -19.68 0.04
C GLU A 146 -13.73 -20.28 0.34
N LEU A 147 -12.84 -19.46 0.94
CA LEU A 147 -11.47 -19.84 1.24
C LEU A 147 -11.39 -20.50 2.62
N ASP A 148 -10.66 -21.63 2.71
CA ASP A 148 -10.35 -22.25 4.00
C ASP A 148 -9.27 -21.39 4.72
N PRO A 149 -9.54 -20.89 5.94
CA PRO A 149 -8.56 -20.14 6.73
C PRO A 149 -7.26 -20.91 6.98
N LYS A 150 -7.33 -22.25 7.07
CA LYS A 150 -6.14 -23.10 7.27
C LYS A 150 -5.26 -23.24 6.02
N GLU A 151 -5.80 -22.91 4.87
CA GLU A 151 -5.11 -22.92 3.58
C GLU A 151 -4.87 -21.50 3.03
N THR A 152 -5.16 -20.46 3.83
CA THR A 152 -5.01 -19.05 3.43
C THR A 152 -3.95 -18.36 4.27
N MET A 153 -3.05 -17.63 3.62
CA MET A 153 -2.00 -16.85 4.25
C MET A 153 -2.18 -15.37 3.91
N PHE A 154 -2.01 -14.51 4.90
CA PHE A 154 -1.83 -13.07 4.70
C PHE A 154 -0.36 -12.71 4.83
N VAL A 155 0.15 -11.88 3.92
CA VAL A 155 1.52 -11.34 3.90
C VAL A 155 1.42 -9.82 3.86
N GLY A 156 1.96 -9.19 4.90
CA GLY A 156 1.97 -7.73 5.01
C GLY A 156 2.44 -7.24 6.36
#